data_c7d47ad29bf971b7a3f9f60bcc620c49
#
_entry.id   c7d47ad29bf971b7a3f9f60bcc620c49
#
_cell.length_a   1.000
_cell.length_b   1.000
_cell.length_c   1.000
_cell.angle_alpha   90.00
_cell.angle_beta   90.00
_cell.angle_gamma   90.00
#
_symmetry.space_group_name_H-M   'P 1'
#
loop_
_entity.id
_entity.type
_entity.pdbx_description
1 polymer ?
#
loop_
_entity_poly.entity_id
_entity_poly.type
_entity_poly.pdbx_seq_one_letter_code
_entity_poly.pdbx_strand_id
1 'polypeptide(L)'
;KLEPYRVDFLFGAANANIYNGNTDKAIELYQKVLDVAPDDVKAHTYLAVWNRFKGNQAETTKHLERLKQLSPESASKLEKVFAVIDKAANQPITDKLETKLPAQSAIITLGYALNPDGSMHDILVQRLEKTLEIANQNPDALIIVTGGVPQNNKTEGDLMKQWLIEKGVDASRIYSDNYARSTVENALFSRY
;
A
#
# COMPACT_ATOMS: atom_id res chain seq x y z
N LYS A 1 -17.75 -32.34 -6.45
CA LYS A 1 -18.47 -31.07 -6.73
C LYS A 1 -18.38 -30.24 -5.48
N LEU A 2 -17.71 -29.09 -5.53
CA LEU A 2 -17.70 -28.10 -4.47
C LEU A 2 -19.12 -27.60 -4.28
N GLU A 3 -19.54 -27.43 -3.03
CA GLU A 3 -20.87 -26.90 -2.69
C GLU A 3 -20.97 -25.45 -3.20
N PRO A 4 -21.76 -25.15 -4.23
CA PRO A 4 -21.74 -23.86 -4.92
C PRO A 4 -22.33 -22.71 -4.10
N TYR A 5 -22.93 -23.03 -2.94
CA TYR A 5 -23.63 -22.10 -2.06
C TYR A 5 -22.90 -21.85 -0.74
N ARG A 6 -21.68 -22.36 -0.58
CA ARG A 6 -20.88 -22.06 0.61
C ARG A 6 -20.24 -20.68 0.51
N VAL A 7 -20.72 -19.78 1.34
CA VAL A 7 -20.30 -18.37 1.40
C VAL A 7 -18.79 -18.23 1.61
N ASP A 8 -18.19 -19.05 2.48
CA ASP A 8 -16.75 -19.05 2.75
C ASP A 8 -15.92 -19.42 1.49
N PHE A 9 -16.36 -20.37 0.70
CA PHE A 9 -15.70 -20.73 -0.56
C PHE A 9 -15.87 -19.66 -1.62
N LEU A 10 -17.05 -19.02 -1.69
CA LEU A 10 -17.28 -17.90 -2.61
C LEU A 10 -16.35 -16.73 -2.28
N PHE A 11 -16.20 -16.37 -0.99
CA PHE A 11 -15.23 -15.35 -0.56
C PHE A 11 -13.80 -15.75 -0.87
N GLY A 12 -13.40 -16.98 -0.59
CA GLY A 12 -12.06 -17.47 -0.91
C GLY A 12 -11.73 -17.38 -2.40
N ALA A 13 -12.68 -17.83 -3.25
CA ALA A 13 -12.54 -17.74 -4.69
C ALA A 13 -12.51 -16.28 -5.19
N ALA A 14 -13.36 -15.41 -4.64
CA ALA A 14 -13.37 -13.99 -4.99
C ALA A 14 -12.03 -13.33 -4.64
N ASN A 15 -11.51 -13.55 -3.44
CA ASN A 15 -10.23 -13.00 -3.01
C ASN A 15 -9.08 -13.51 -3.90
N ALA A 16 -9.05 -14.80 -4.24
CA ALA A 16 -8.06 -15.34 -5.17
C ALA A 16 -8.12 -14.67 -6.55
N ASN A 17 -9.31 -14.36 -7.05
CA ASN A 17 -9.47 -13.62 -8.31
C ASN A 17 -8.96 -12.18 -8.20
N ILE A 18 -9.14 -11.51 -7.05
CA ILE A 18 -8.54 -10.18 -6.82
C ILE A 18 -7.01 -10.25 -6.90
N TYR A 19 -6.37 -11.21 -6.22
CA TYR A 19 -4.91 -11.38 -6.30
C TYR A 19 -4.40 -11.64 -7.72
N ASN A 20 -5.22 -12.31 -8.54
CA ASN A 20 -4.88 -12.59 -9.94
C ASN A 20 -5.29 -11.47 -10.92
N GLY A 21 -5.77 -10.32 -10.42
CA GLY A 21 -6.21 -9.20 -11.25
C GLY A 21 -7.57 -9.38 -11.94
N ASN A 22 -8.29 -10.47 -11.65
CA ASN A 22 -9.59 -10.80 -12.25
C ASN A 22 -10.74 -10.14 -11.47
N THR A 23 -10.76 -8.80 -11.40
CA THR A 23 -11.71 -8.04 -10.56
C THR A 23 -13.17 -8.30 -10.94
N ASP A 24 -13.48 -8.41 -12.23
CA ASP A 24 -14.87 -8.67 -12.68
C ASP A 24 -15.37 -10.02 -12.16
N LYS A 25 -14.53 -11.04 -12.22
CA LYS A 25 -14.89 -12.36 -11.67
C LYS A 25 -15.06 -12.36 -10.16
N ALA A 26 -14.26 -11.57 -9.45
CA ALA A 26 -14.43 -11.40 -8.02
C ALA A 26 -15.75 -10.71 -7.67
N ILE A 27 -16.14 -9.66 -8.40
CA ILE A 27 -17.44 -8.98 -8.24
C ILE A 27 -18.60 -9.96 -8.45
N GLU A 28 -18.56 -10.78 -9.50
CA GLU A 28 -19.58 -11.84 -9.72
C GLU A 28 -19.67 -12.80 -8.52
N LEU A 29 -18.55 -13.20 -7.96
CA LEU A 29 -18.53 -14.13 -6.83
C LEU A 29 -19.04 -13.48 -5.54
N TYR A 30 -18.71 -12.21 -5.27
CA TYR A 30 -19.30 -11.48 -4.14
C TYR A 30 -20.81 -11.28 -4.34
N GLN A 31 -21.29 -11.06 -5.58
CA GLN A 31 -22.72 -11.01 -5.87
C GLN A 31 -23.40 -12.34 -5.55
N LYS A 32 -22.79 -13.48 -5.88
CA LYS A 32 -23.30 -14.81 -5.53
C LYS A 32 -23.37 -15.04 -4.02
N VAL A 33 -22.53 -14.39 -3.22
CA VAL A 33 -22.70 -14.38 -1.76
C VAL A 33 -24.03 -13.73 -1.39
N LEU A 34 -24.38 -12.61 -2.01
CA LEU A 34 -25.65 -11.92 -1.74
C LEU A 34 -26.87 -12.71 -2.25
N ASP A 35 -26.73 -13.58 -3.26
CA ASP A 35 -27.81 -14.48 -3.69
C ASP A 35 -28.17 -15.50 -2.60
N VAL A 36 -27.22 -15.85 -1.74
CA VAL A 36 -27.38 -16.77 -0.60
C VAL A 36 -27.67 -16.05 0.72
N ALA A 37 -26.98 -14.93 0.93
CA ALA A 37 -27.05 -14.11 2.14
C ALA A 37 -27.20 -12.63 1.74
N PRO A 38 -28.42 -12.16 1.46
CA PRO A 38 -28.67 -10.82 0.91
C PRO A 38 -28.19 -9.66 1.81
N ASP A 39 -28.04 -9.92 3.11
CA ASP A 39 -27.67 -8.93 4.11
C ASP A 39 -26.23 -9.11 4.63
N ASP A 40 -25.40 -9.84 3.88
CA ASP A 40 -24.01 -10.04 4.28
C ASP A 40 -23.23 -8.74 4.19
N VAL A 41 -22.85 -8.19 5.36
CA VAL A 41 -22.12 -6.92 5.52
C VAL A 41 -20.78 -6.94 4.79
N LYS A 42 -20.08 -8.09 4.80
CA LYS A 42 -18.78 -8.23 4.18
C LYS A 42 -18.88 -8.22 2.65
N ALA A 43 -19.89 -8.90 2.09
CA ALA A 43 -20.15 -8.89 0.66
C ALA A 43 -20.51 -7.49 0.15
N HIS A 44 -21.39 -6.76 0.85
CA HIS A 44 -21.69 -5.37 0.51
C HIS A 44 -20.46 -4.47 0.59
N THR A 45 -19.61 -4.67 1.59
CA THR A 45 -18.34 -3.92 1.71
C THR A 45 -17.43 -4.15 0.51
N TYR A 46 -17.18 -5.41 0.13
CA TYR A 46 -16.32 -5.72 -1.01
C TYR A 46 -16.93 -5.29 -2.35
N LEU A 47 -18.23 -5.40 -2.52
CA LEU A 47 -18.90 -4.91 -3.72
C LEU A 47 -18.80 -3.38 -3.85
N ALA A 48 -18.97 -2.63 -2.76
CA ALA A 48 -18.75 -1.19 -2.77
C ALA A 48 -17.30 -0.84 -3.16
N VAL A 49 -16.30 -1.53 -2.58
CA VAL A 49 -14.87 -1.30 -2.86
C VAL A 49 -14.53 -1.59 -4.31
N TRP A 50 -14.87 -2.77 -4.81
CA TRP A 50 -14.42 -3.22 -6.12
C TRP A 50 -15.20 -2.59 -7.28
N ASN A 51 -16.49 -2.25 -7.09
CA ASN A 51 -17.22 -1.42 -8.04
C ASN A 51 -16.66 0.00 -8.12
N ARG A 52 -16.26 0.59 -6.97
CA ARG A 52 -15.56 1.88 -6.96
C ARG A 52 -14.24 1.80 -7.73
N PHE A 53 -13.43 0.77 -7.50
CA PHE A 53 -12.17 0.54 -8.22
C PHE A 53 -12.39 0.45 -9.74
N LYS A 54 -13.50 -0.14 -10.18
CA LYS A 54 -13.90 -0.23 -11.59
C LYS A 54 -14.53 1.06 -12.14
N GLY A 55 -14.74 2.08 -11.29
CA GLY A 55 -15.43 3.33 -11.69
C GLY A 55 -16.95 3.20 -11.78
N ASN A 56 -17.53 2.09 -11.30
CA ASN A 56 -18.99 1.88 -11.31
C ASN A 56 -19.65 2.56 -10.11
N GLN A 57 -19.87 3.87 -10.23
CA GLN A 57 -20.40 4.68 -9.14
C GLN A 57 -21.80 4.25 -8.69
N ALA A 58 -22.65 3.82 -9.61
CA ALA A 58 -24.03 3.42 -9.30
C ALA A 58 -24.05 2.20 -8.34
N GLU A 59 -23.32 1.14 -8.67
CA GLU A 59 -23.24 -0.05 -7.82
C GLU A 59 -22.46 0.24 -6.51
N THR A 60 -21.45 1.10 -6.54
CA THR A 60 -20.74 1.56 -5.33
C THR A 60 -21.74 2.20 -4.36
N THR A 61 -22.54 3.15 -4.82
CA THR A 61 -23.53 3.85 -4.01
C THR A 61 -24.59 2.88 -3.47
N LYS A 62 -25.13 2.03 -4.33
CA LYS A 62 -26.14 1.01 -3.95
C LYS A 62 -25.66 0.14 -2.79
N HIS A 63 -24.46 -0.42 -2.88
CA HIS A 63 -23.92 -1.28 -1.85
C HIS A 63 -23.55 -0.49 -0.57
N LEU A 64 -23.06 0.74 -0.70
CA LEU A 64 -22.76 1.60 0.43
C LEU A 64 -24.04 2.01 1.20
N GLU A 65 -25.12 2.35 0.51
CA GLU A 65 -26.42 2.65 1.13
C GLU A 65 -26.99 1.43 1.87
N ARG A 66 -26.88 0.24 1.27
CA ARG A 66 -27.27 -0.99 1.98
C ARG A 66 -26.41 -1.26 3.21
N LEU A 67 -25.09 -1.02 3.10
CA LEU A 67 -24.16 -1.15 4.22
C LEU A 67 -24.51 -0.18 5.37
N LYS A 68 -24.91 1.05 5.07
CA LYS A 68 -25.39 2.01 6.08
C LYS A 68 -26.59 1.51 6.88
N GLN A 69 -27.48 0.78 6.22
CA GLN A 69 -28.65 0.18 6.89
C GLN A 69 -28.26 -1.02 7.77
N LEU A 70 -27.35 -1.87 7.27
CA LEU A 70 -26.97 -3.11 7.93
C LEU A 70 -25.95 -2.91 9.05
N SER A 71 -24.96 -2.02 8.82
CA SER A 71 -23.86 -1.73 9.74
C SER A 71 -23.36 -0.30 9.54
N PRO A 72 -23.97 0.69 10.21
CA PRO A 72 -23.55 2.10 10.10
C PRO A 72 -22.06 2.32 10.43
N GLU A 73 -21.53 1.55 11.37
CA GLU A 73 -20.11 1.61 11.74
C GLU A 73 -19.20 1.18 10.58
N SER A 74 -19.53 0.06 9.92
CA SER A 74 -18.76 -0.43 8.76
C SER A 74 -18.84 0.54 7.58
N ALA A 75 -20.02 1.10 7.35
CA ALA A 75 -20.20 2.13 6.33
C ALA A 75 -19.35 3.37 6.60
N SER A 76 -19.35 3.89 7.82
CA SER A 76 -18.55 5.04 8.23
C SER A 76 -17.05 4.78 8.08
N LYS A 77 -16.57 3.59 8.46
CA LYS A 77 -15.17 3.18 8.24
C LYS A 77 -14.81 3.17 6.76
N LEU A 78 -15.67 2.60 5.92
CA LEU A 78 -15.45 2.53 4.48
C LEU A 78 -15.43 3.91 3.82
N GLU A 79 -16.35 4.81 4.20
CA GLU A 79 -16.38 6.19 3.71
C GLU A 79 -15.11 6.96 4.08
N LYS A 80 -14.58 6.76 5.29
CA LYS A 80 -13.29 7.35 5.70
C LYS A 80 -12.14 6.81 4.85
N VAL A 81 -12.12 5.52 4.56
CA VAL A 81 -11.11 4.92 3.66
C VAL A 81 -11.21 5.53 2.26
N PHE A 82 -12.41 5.66 1.72
CA PHE A 82 -12.62 6.29 0.42
C PHE A 82 -12.14 7.75 0.40
N ALA A 83 -12.46 8.52 1.43
CA ALA A 83 -12.00 9.91 1.54
C ALA A 83 -10.46 10.03 1.59
N VAL A 84 -9.78 9.11 2.29
CA VAL A 84 -8.30 9.07 2.32
C VAL A 84 -7.73 8.72 0.95
N ILE A 85 -8.33 7.74 0.25
CA ILE A 85 -7.92 7.37 -1.11
C ILE A 85 -8.08 8.56 -2.06
N ASP A 86 -9.23 9.25 -2.03
CA ASP A 86 -9.50 10.40 -2.88
C ASP A 86 -8.52 11.54 -2.60
N LYS A 87 -8.26 11.82 -1.33
CA LYS A 87 -7.27 12.82 -0.93
C LYS A 87 -5.89 12.47 -1.47
N ALA A 88 -5.46 11.22 -1.32
CA ALA A 88 -4.15 10.78 -1.79
C ALA A 88 -4.05 10.78 -3.32
N ALA A 89 -5.09 10.31 -4.02
CA ALA A 89 -5.13 10.29 -5.48
C ALA A 89 -5.12 11.68 -6.13
N ASN A 90 -5.64 12.68 -5.42
CA ASN A 90 -5.66 14.07 -5.89
C ASN A 90 -4.45 14.90 -5.43
N GLN A 91 -3.52 14.32 -4.66
CA GLN A 91 -2.29 15.02 -4.31
C GLN A 91 -1.34 15.04 -5.50
N PRO A 92 -0.74 16.19 -5.84
CA PRO A 92 0.26 16.25 -6.88
C PRO A 92 1.50 15.45 -6.46
N ILE A 93 1.95 14.58 -7.36
CA ILE A 93 3.25 13.94 -7.20
C ILE A 93 4.30 14.95 -7.65
N THR A 94 5.28 15.24 -6.78
CA THR A 94 6.37 16.16 -7.09
C THR A 94 7.72 15.46 -6.91
N ASP A 95 8.67 15.82 -7.77
CA ASP A 95 10.08 15.43 -7.67
C ASP A 95 10.93 16.52 -7.01
N LYS A 96 10.30 17.62 -6.59
CA LYS A 96 10.97 18.76 -5.97
C LYS A 96 10.40 19.05 -4.59
N LEU A 97 11.30 19.32 -3.66
CA LEU A 97 10.96 19.86 -2.36
C LEU A 97 11.09 21.38 -2.44
N GLU A 98 9.97 22.09 -2.45
CA GLU A 98 9.97 23.57 -2.58
C GLU A 98 10.33 24.30 -1.30
N THR A 99 10.17 23.65 -0.16
CA THR A 99 10.43 24.24 1.17
C THR A 99 11.20 23.26 2.05
N LYS A 100 11.92 23.78 3.05
CA LYS A 100 12.51 22.93 4.07
C LYS A 100 11.45 22.09 4.77
N LEU A 101 11.82 20.86 5.11
CA LEU A 101 10.97 19.98 5.90
C LEU A 101 10.70 20.61 7.28
N PRO A 102 9.48 20.45 7.83
CA PRO A 102 9.20 20.81 9.20
C PRO A 102 10.17 20.15 10.20
N ALA A 103 10.34 20.74 11.37
CA ALA A 103 11.10 20.09 12.45
C ALA A 103 10.53 18.71 12.78
N GLN A 104 11.39 17.76 13.13
CA GLN A 104 11.04 16.36 13.44
C GLN A 104 10.45 15.60 12.24
N SER A 105 10.84 15.95 11.03
CA SER A 105 10.47 15.20 9.84
C SER A 105 11.38 13.99 9.61
N ALA A 106 10.85 12.98 8.92
CA ALA A 106 11.61 11.86 8.40
C ALA A 106 11.50 11.78 6.88
N ILE A 107 12.60 11.44 6.22
CA ILE A 107 12.66 11.12 4.79
C ILE A 107 12.55 9.61 4.68
N ILE A 108 11.49 9.10 4.06
CA ILE A 108 11.29 7.66 3.88
C ILE A 108 11.64 7.29 2.45
N THR A 109 12.61 6.39 2.28
CA THR A 109 13.00 5.86 0.98
C THR A 109 12.51 4.43 0.84
N LEU A 110 11.58 4.21 -0.08
CA LEU A 110 11.03 2.88 -0.35
C LEU A 110 12.02 2.05 -1.19
N GLY A 111 12.20 0.80 -0.80
CA GLY A 111 13.01 -0.18 -1.52
C GLY A 111 12.47 -0.47 -2.92
N TYR A 112 13.32 -1.05 -3.72
CA TYR A 112 13.03 -1.65 -5.02
C TYR A 112 13.83 -2.94 -5.13
N ALA A 113 13.20 -4.01 -5.60
CA ALA A 113 13.80 -5.34 -5.65
C ALA A 113 15.25 -5.30 -6.19
N LEU A 114 16.15 -5.96 -5.47
CA LEU A 114 17.54 -6.09 -5.89
C LEU A 114 17.64 -6.96 -7.14
N ASN A 115 18.71 -6.79 -7.89
CA ASN A 115 19.07 -7.68 -8.98
C ASN A 115 19.37 -9.10 -8.43
N PRO A 116 19.28 -10.15 -9.24
CA PRO A 116 19.53 -11.52 -8.79
C PRO A 116 20.92 -11.76 -8.18
N ASP A 117 21.92 -10.94 -8.56
CA ASP A 117 23.27 -10.96 -8.00
C ASP A 117 23.39 -10.21 -6.66
N GLY A 118 22.29 -9.61 -6.18
CA GLY A 118 22.22 -8.84 -4.95
C GLY A 118 22.75 -7.41 -5.10
N SER A 119 22.96 -6.92 -6.31
CA SER A 119 23.25 -5.50 -6.55
C SER A 119 21.99 -4.65 -6.54
N MET A 120 22.15 -3.34 -6.29
CA MET A 120 21.02 -2.41 -6.35
C MET A 120 20.60 -2.18 -7.81
N HIS A 121 19.28 -2.20 -8.04
CA HIS A 121 18.69 -1.81 -9.31
C HIS A 121 18.84 -0.30 -9.52
N ASP A 122 18.96 0.16 -10.79
CA ASP A 122 19.10 1.59 -11.13
C ASP A 122 17.99 2.46 -10.54
N ILE A 123 16.74 1.96 -10.49
CA ILE A 123 15.62 2.67 -9.86
C ILE A 123 15.89 2.92 -8.37
N LEU A 124 16.50 1.96 -7.67
CA LEU A 124 16.83 2.12 -6.26
C LEU A 124 17.91 3.18 -6.07
N VAL A 125 18.92 3.18 -6.94
CA VAL A 125 19.99 4.20 -6.93
C VAL A 125 19.41 5.60 -7.17
N GLN A 126 18.53 5.77 -8.16
CA GLN A 126 17.85 7.05 -8.42
C GLN A 126 17.03 7.55 -7.22
N ARG A 127 16.35 6.63 -6.51
CA ARG A 127 15.65 6.99 -5.26
C ARG A 127 16.60 7.49 -4.19
N LEU A 128 17.76 6.84 -4.05
CA LEU A 128 18.79 7.22 -3.09
C LEU A 128 19.44 8.55 -3.42
N GLU A 129 19.68 8.83 -4.70
CA GLU A 129 20.17 10.13 -5.16
C GLU A 129 19.21 11.26 -4.77
N LYS A 130 17.90 11.05 -4.98
CA LYS A 130 16.89 12.01 -4.53
C LYS A 130 16.83 12.13 -3.01
N THR A 131 16.95 11.02 -2.29
CA THR A 131 17.03 11.03 -0.83
C THR A 131 18.22 11.83 -0.33
N LEU A 132 19.39 11.64 -0.95
CA LEU A 132 20.63 12.37 -0.60
C LEU A 132 20.46 13.88 -0.83
N GLU A 133 19.87 14.28 -1.97
CA GLU A 133 19.58 15.68 -2.28
C GLU A 133 18.73 16.33 -1.17
N ILE A 134 17.62 15.67 -0.79
CA ILE A 134 16.72 16.18 0.25
C ILE A 134 17.39 16.16 1.63
N ALA A 135 18.15 15.10 1.94
CA ALA A 135 18.85 14.97 3.22
C ALA A 135 19.91 16.05 3.43
N ASN A 136 20.61 16.46 2.37
CA ASN A 136 21.57 17.54 2.40
C ASN A 136 20.92 18.93 2.63
N GLN A 137 19.70 19.12 2.14
CA GLN A 137 18.92 20.34 2.38
C GLN A 137 18.30 20.36 3.79
N ASN A 138 18.19 19.20 4.43
CA ASN A 138 17.53 19.02 5.73
C ASN A 138 18.40 18.18 6.67
N PRO A 139 19.48 18.76 7.23
CA PRO A 139 20.48 18.02 8.02
C PRO A 139 19.92 17.42 9.32
N ASP A 140 18.83 17.95 9.84
CA ASP A 140 18.19 17.49 11.08
C ASP A 140 17.12 16.42 10.86
N ALA A 141 16.74 16.13 9.59
CA ALA A 141 15.73 15.13 9.29
C ALA A 141 16.31 13.72 9.46
N LEU A 142 15.49 12.81 10.03
CA LEU A 142 15.79 11.38 10.04
C LEU A 142 15.62 10.79 8.65
N ILE A 143 16.28 9.68 8.38
CA ILE A 143 16.15 8.94 7.13
C ILE A 143 15.76 7.51 7.46
N ILE A 144 14.66 7.05 6.91
CA ILE A 144 14.20 5.67 7.02
C ILE A 144 14.31 5.03 5.66
N VAL A 145 15.14 4.00 5.53
CA VAL A 145 15.27 3.20 4.33
C VAL A 145 14.61 1.85 4.56
N THR A 146 13.63 1.49 3.74
CA THR A 146 12.78 0.32 4.00
C THR A 146 12.70 -0.61 2.81
N GLY A 147 12.93 -1.91 3.03
CA GLY A 147 12.89 -2.99 2.06
C GLY A 147 13.66 -4.21 2.55
N GLY A 148 12.92 -5.33 2.75
CA GLY A 148 13.42 -6.49 3.48
C GLY A 148 13.36 -7.81 2.73
N VAL A 149 13.14 -7.82 1.40
CA VAL A 149 13.19 -9.07 0.62
C VAL A 149 14.64 -9.40 0.28
N PRO A 150 15.22 -10.43 0.89
CA PRO A 150 16.65 -10.71 0.69
C PRO A 150 16.91 -11.30 -0.71
N GLN A 151 17.95 -10.77 -1.37
CA GLN A 151 18.53 -11.32 -2.57
C GLN A 151 20.03 -11.52 -2.32
N ASN A 152 20.52 -12.73 -2.56
CA ASN A 152 21.94 -13.08 -2.33
C ASN A 152 22.44 -12.67 -0.93
N ASN A 153 21.64 -12.94 0.12
CA ASN A 153 21.87 -12.58 1.53
C ASN A 153 22.01 -11.07 1.80
N LYS A 154 21.49 -10.21 0.93
CA LYS A 154 21.46 -8.76 1.10
C LYS A 154 20.01 -8.27 1.09
N THR A 155 19.71 -7.23 1.85
CA THR A 155 18.44 -6.54 1.85
C THR A 155 18.57 -5.17 1.21
N GLU A 156 17.48 -4.64 0.69
CA GLU A 156 17.47 -3.28 0.13
C GLU A 156 17.79 -2.25 1.23
N GLY A 157 17.22 -2.43 2.43
CA GLY A 157 17.42 -1.52 3.56
C GLY A 157 18.89 -1.39 3.96
N ASP A 158 19.61 -2.51 4.07
CA ASP A 158 21.04 -2.49 4.42
C ASP A 158 21.90 -1.85 3.32
N LEU A 159 21.65 -2.19 2.06
CA LEU A 159 22.39 -1.60 0.94
C LEU A 159 22.12 -0.10 0.79
N MET A 160 20.88 0.33 0.97
CA MET A 160 20.52 1.75 0.94
C MET A 160 21.21 2.52 2.05
N LYS A 161 21.23 1.98 3.28
CA LYS A 161 21.92 2.58 4.43
C LYS A 161 23.41 2.71 4.14
N GLN A 162 24.05 1.64 3.68
CA GLN A 162 25.47 1.64 3.36
C GLN A 162 25.79 2.70 2.29
N TRP A 163 25.01 2.75 1.21
CA TRP A 163 25.20 3.71 0.13
C TRP A 163 25.11 5.16 0.61
N LEU A 164 24.14 5.49 1.47
CA LEU A 164 24.00 6.83 2.03
C LEU A 164 25.18 7.21 2.94
N ILE A 165 25.69 6.26 3.73
CA ILE A 165 26.87 6.48 4.58
C ILE A 165 28.12 6.75 3.69
N GLU A 166 28.32 5.97 2.64
CA GLU A 166 29.41 6.17 1.67
C GLU A 166 29.33 7.53 0.97
N LYS A 167 28.12 8.10 0.84
CA LYS A 167 27.90 9.46 0.32
C LYS A 167 28.00 10.57 1.37
N GLY A 168 28.39 10.24 2.61
CA GLY A 168 28.67 11.19 3.67
C GLY A 168 27.49 11.54 4.57
N VAL A 169 26.38 10.81 4.49
CA VAL A 169 25.27 10.98 5.44
C VAL A 169 25.65 10.35 6.78
N ASP A 170 25.41 11.07 7.88
CA ASP A 170 25.66 10.57 9.22
C ASP A 170 24.82 9.31 9.51
N ALA A 171 25.49 8.22 9.86
CA ALA A 171 24.87 6.92 10.15
C ALA A 171 23.85 6.99 11.29
N SER A 172 23.99 7.91 12.24
CA SER A 172 23.06 8.10 13.34
C SER A 172 21.68 8.62 12.91
N ARG A 173 21.61 9.20 11.72
CA ARG A 173 20.35 9.67 11.12
C ARG A 173 19.61 8.58 10.31
N ILE A 174 20.24 7.44 10.05
CA ILE A 174 19.73 6.45 9.10
C ILE A 174 19.23 5.20 9.83
N TYR A 175 17.94 4.96 9.72
CA TYR A 175 17.26 3.75 10.21
C TYR A 175 16.92 2.85 9.05
N SER A 176 17.31 1.57 9.13
CA SER A 176 16.97 0.56 8.12
C SER A 176 15.86 -0.36 8.63
N ASP A 177 14.81 -0.50 7.83
CA ASP A 177 13.80 -1.54 7.99
C ASP A 177 14.07 -2.65 6.97
N ASN A 178 14.46 -3.81 7.48
CA ASN A 178 14.78 -5.02 6.71
C ASN A 178 13.70 -6.10 6.81
N TYR A 179 12.48 -5.73 7.25
CA TYR A 179 11.38 -6.67 7.46
C TYR A 179 10.25 -6.50 6.45
N ALA A 180 10.08 -5.30 5.90
CA ALA A 180 9.01 -5.02 4.95
C ALA A 180 9.18 -5.79 3.64
N ARG A 181 8.14 -6.51 3.23
CA ARG A 181 8.08 -7.34 2.00
C ARG A 181 7.12 -6.80 0.97
N SER A 182 6.45 -5.70 1.27
CA SER A 182 5.48 -5.05 0.39
C SER A 182 5.47 -3.54 0.63
N THR A 183 4.95 -2.78 -0.33
CA THR A 183 4.79 -1.32 -0.19
C THR A 183 3.90 -0.95 1.01
N VAL A 184 2.92 -1.77 1.33
CA VAL A 184 2.06 -1.57 2.51
C VAL A 184 2.87 -1.72 3.80
N GLU A 185 3.71 -2.76 3.89
CA GLU A 185 4.60 -2.98 5.04
C GLU A 185 5.66 -1.89 5.16
N ASN A 186 6.22 -1.42 4.04
CA ASN A 186 7.12 -0.28 4.04
C ASN A 186 6.47 0.94 4.73
N ALA A 187 5.23 1.25 4.39
CA ALA A 187 4.51 2.37 5.00
C ALA A 187 4.16 2.12 6.48
N LEU A 188 3.79 0.89 6.83
CA LEU A 188 3.43 0.53 8.21
C LEU A 188 4.65 0.54 9.13
N PHE A 189 5.77 -0.07 8.74
CA PHE A 189 6.95 -0.21 9.58
C PHE A 189 7.73 1.11 9.72
N SER A 190 7.67 1.97 8.71
CA SER A 190 8.26 3.32 8.81
C SER A 190 7.51 4.26 9.78
N ARG A 191 6.35 3.85 10.29
CA ARG A 191 5.55 4.65 11.24
C ARG A 191 5.97 4.42 12.70
N TYR A 192 6.57 3.28 13.00
CA TYR A 192 6.97 2.88 14.37
C TYR A 192 8.47 3.02 14.57
#